data_b78d215c0982b47302f7fcb6b04ffb4d
#
_entry.id   b78d215c0982b47302f7fcb6b04ffb4d
#
_cell.length_a   1.000
_cell.length_b   1.000
_cell.length_c   1.000
_cell.angle_alpha   90.00
_cell.angle_beta   90.00
_cell.angle_gamma   90.00
#
_symmetry.space_group_name_H-M   'P 1'
#
loop_
_entity.id
_entity.type
_entity.pdbx_description
1 polymer ?
#
loop_
_entity_poly.entity_id
_entity_poly.type
_entity_poly.pdbx_seq_one_letter_code
_entity_poly.pdbx_strand_id
1 'polypeptide(L)'
;LKQIYPDIVYICIGYGDEEENIKNLVKELDLEGQVMFFKDISDELKNALVAKSNIFVMPSCIYKSSVEGFGIAYAEAAQYGIPSIGGKDGGASDAIEHEKTGLICNGDNLEEIYSSINSMLENKKYLEYGKNAKEFVSKFYWPNIIEEYKKILS
;
A
#
# COMPACT_ATOMS: atom_id res chain seq x y z
N LEU A 1 4.35 16.88 1.29
CA LEU A 1 3.65 16.31 2.46
C LEU A 1 4.25 16.81 3.79
N LYS A 2 5.58 16.77 3.98
CA LYS A 2 6.27 17.20 5.22
C LYS A 2 5.82 18.60 5.72
N GLN A 3 5.57 19.54 4.82
CA GLN A 3 5.14 20.89 5.18
C GLN A 3 3.70 20.95 5.73
N ILE A 4 2.84 20.03 5.28
CA ILE A 4 1.43 19.96 5.69
C ILE A 4 1.26 19.03 6.89
N TYR A 5 2.03 17.94 6.92
CA TYR A 5 2.01 16.92 7.96
C TYR A 5 3.43 16.74 8.52
N PRO A 6 3.87 17.61 9.45
CA PRO A 6 5.27 17.62 9.94
C PRO A 6 5.65 16.33 10.67
N ASP A 7 4.68 15.62 11.24
CA ASP A 7 4.88 14.35 11.96
C ASP A 7 4.71 13.11 11.05
N ILE A 8 4.61 13.30 9.73
CA ILE A 8 4.47 12.16 8.81
C ILE A 8 5.75 11.32 8.83
N VAL A 9 5.57 10.01 8.88
CA VAL A 9 6.67 9.04 8.76
C VAL A 9 6.38 8.10 7.61
N TYR A 10 7.38 7.86 6.77
CA TYR A 10 7.33 6.86 5.71
C TYR A 10 8.24 5.68 6.07
N ILE A 11 7.69 4.49 6.07
CA ILE A 11 8.39 3.25 6.40
C ILE A 11 8.56 2.42 5.13
N CYS A 12 9.81 2.21 4.72
CA CYS A 12 10.19 1.33 3.62
C CYS A 12 10.61 -0.02 4.21
N ILE A 13 9.92 -1.11 3.77
CA ILE A 13 10.27 -2.48 4.18
C ILE A 13 10.66 -3.26 2.94
N GLY A 14 11.89 -3.71 2.87
CA GLY A 14 12.40 -4.48 1.74
C GLY A 14 13.82 -4.08 1.35
N TYR A 15 14.26 -4.56 0.20
CA TYR A 15 15.56 -4.26 -0.38
C TYR A 15 15.45 -4.26 -1.92
N GLY A 16 16.41 -3.61 -2.58
CA GLY A 16 16.48 -3.56 -4.05
C GLY A 16 17.69 -2.77 -4.52
N ASP A 17 17.92 -2.79 -5.82
CA ASP A 17 19.10 -2.16 -6.45
C ASP A 17 19.11 -0.64 -6.26
N GLU A 18 17.94 -0.03 -6.07
CA GLU A 18 17.79 1.42 -5.88
C GLU A 18 17.95 1.88 -4.40
N GLU A 19 18.25 0.98 -3.46
CA GLU A 19 18.30 1.30 -2.04
C GLU A 19 19.23 2.48 -1.74
N GLU A 20 20.46 2.47 -2.30
CA GLU A 20 21.43 3.54 -2.07
C GLU A 20 21.01 4.86 -2.72
N ASN A 21 20.40 4.82 -3.90
CA ASN A 21 19.89 6.00 -4.57
C ASN A 21 18.76 6.65 -3.77
N ILE A 22 17.85 5.84 -3.23
CA ILE A 22 16.75 6.33 -2.39
C ILE A 22 17.28 6.93 -1.08
N LYS A 23 18.26 6.30 -0.42
CA LYS A 23 18.88 6.84 0.79
C LYS A 23 19.59 8.17 0.54
N ASN A 24 20.27 8.31 -0.60
CA ASN A 24 20.90 9.58 -0.98
C ASN A 24 19.84 10.67 -1.22
N LEU A 25 18.76 10.35 -1.92
CA LEU A 25 17.64 11.27 -2.12
C LEU A 25 17.00 11.72 -0.80
N VAL A 26 16.85 10.81 0.16
CA VAL A 26 16.34 11.14 1.51
C VAL A 26 17.22 12.18 2.19
N LYS A 27 18.56 12.06 2.08
CA LYS A 27 19.52 13.04 2.62
C LYS A 27 19.45 14.39 1.89
N GLU A 28 19.44 14.36 0.54
CA GLU A 28 19.35 15.56 -0.29
C GLU A 28 18.08 16.38 0.02
N LEU A 29 16.99 15.70 0.37
CA LEU A 29 15.71 16.32 0.69
C LEU A 29 15.53 16.63 2.19
N ASP A 30 16.54 16.38 3.02
CA ASP A 30 16.48 16.56 4.49
C ASP A 30 15.28 15.82 5.11
N LEU A 31 15.12 14.52 4.78
CA LEU A 31 14.03 13.67 5.22
C LEU A 31 14.45 12.52 6.14
N GLU A 32 15.70 12.54 6.65
CA GLU A 32 16.25 11.45 7.47
C GLU A 32 15.47 11.20 8.78
N GLY A 33 14.77 12.22 9.27
CA GLY A 33 13.88 12.08 10.43
C GLY A 33 12.47 11.52 10.11
N GLN A 34 12.08 11.47 8.84
CA GLN A 34 10.75 11.05 8.40
C GLN A 34 10.74 9.75 7.59
N VAL A 35 11.88 9.28 7.09
CA VAL A 35 11.97 8.05 6.30
C VAL A 35 12.78 7.01 7.05
N MET A 36 12.16 5.85 7.28
CA MET A 36 12.79 4.71 7.95
C MET A 36 12.89 3.53 6.98
N PHE A 37 14.05 2.86 6.99
CA PHE A 37 14.29 1.68 6.18
C PHE A 37 14.43 0.46 7.08
N PHE A 38 13.70 -0.59 6.75
CA PHE A 38 13.76 -1.89 7.41
C PHE A 38 14.09 -2.99 6.40
N LYS A 39 14.99 -3.89 6.79
CA LYS A 39 15.42 -5.02 5.99
C LYS A 39 15.50 -6.27 6.86
N ASP A 40 15.16 -7.41 6.29
CA ASP A 40 15.27 -8.72 6.95
C ASP A 40 14.59 -8.77 8.34
N ILE A 41 13.44 -8.10 8.47
CA ILE A 41 12.64 -8.10 9.69
C ILE A 41 11.71 -9.32 9.75
N SER A 42 11.31 -9.72 10.95
CA SER A 42 10.35 -10.81 11.12
C SER A 42 8.96 -10.44 10.62
N ASP A 43 8.15 -11.44 10.27
CA ASP A 43 6.76 -11.22 9.86
C ASP A 43 5.94 -10.57 10.97
N GLU A 44 6.22 -10.87 12.25
CA GLU A 44 5.54 -10.21 13.37
C GLU A 44 5.80 -8.72 13.39
N LEU A 45 7.06 -8.30 13.18
CA LEU A 45 7.41 -6.87 13.15
C LEU A 45 6.82 -6.20 11.90
N LYS A 46 6.91 -6.84 10.71
CA LYS A 46 6.28 -6.34 9.49
C LYS A 46 4.78 -6.10 9.72
N ASN A 47 4.09 -7.10 10.24
CA ASN A 47 2.66 -7.03 10.48
C ASN A 47 2.30 -5.97 11.53
N ALA A 48 3.10 -5.81 12.58
CA ALA A 48 2.91 -4.77 13.59
C ALA A 48 3.08 -3.36 12.99
N LEU A 49 4.08 -3.16 12.12
CA LEU A 49 4.29 -1.88 11.43
C LEU A 49 3.12 -1.57 10.49
N VAL A 50 2.67 -2.53 9.69
CA VAL A 50 1.49 -2.37 8.83
C VAL A 50 0.26 -2.04 9.65
N ALA A 51 -0.03 -2.81 10.71
CA ALA A 51 -1.21 -2.60 11.56
C ALA A 51 -1.24 -1.24 12.29
N LYS A 52 -0.09 -0.57 12.42
CA LYS A 52 0.05 0.77 13.03
C LYS A 52 0.10 1.90 12.01
N SER A 53 0.20 1.58 10.73
CA SER A 53 0.20 2.57 9.66
C SER A 53 -1.19 3.18 9.46
N ASN A 54 -1.25 4.33 8.80
CA ASN A 54 -2.51 4.94 8.39
C ASN A 54 -2.88 4.58 6.95
N ILE A 55 -1.86 4.41 6.10
CA ILE A 55 -2.00 4.13 4.67
C ILE A 55 -0.88 3.18 4.26
N PHE A 56 -1.19 2.21 3.42
CA PHE A 56 -0.21 1.38 2.72
C PHE A 56 -0.01 1.94 1.31
N VAL A 57 1.23 2.25 0.92
CA VAL A 57 1.54 2.93 -0.34
C VAL A 57 2.48 2.07 -1.17
N MET A 58 1.97 1.50 -2.26
CA MET A 58 2.76 0.72 -3.22
C MET A 58 2.23 0.97 -4.64
N PRO A 59 2.46 2.16 -5.22
CA PRO A 59 1.96 2.55 -6.54
C PRO A 59 2.81 1.90 -7.63
N SER A 60 2.69 0.58 -7.77
CA SER A 60 3.46 -0.21 -8.74
C SER A 60 3.21 0.26 -10.17
N CYS A 61 4.25 0.29 -10.98
CA CYS A 61 4.20 0.51 -12.42
C CYS A 61 4.85 -0.66 -13.15
N ILE A 62 4.61 -0.77 -14.45
CA ILE A 62 5.27 -1.78 -15.28
C ILE A 62 6.72 -1.34 -15.48
N TYR A 63 7.66 -2.16 -15.01
CA TYR A 63 9.08 -1.94 -15.23
C TYR A 63 9.68 -3.12 -15.99
N LYS A 64 10.15 -2.86 -17.21
CA LYS A 64 10.61 -3.90 -18.17
C LYS A 64 9.49 -4.94 -18.37
N SER A 65 9.69 -6.19 -17.93
CA SER A 65 8.70 -7.28 -17.99
C SER A 65 8.09 -7.60 -16.61
N SER A 66 8.38 -6.81 -15.59
CA SER A 66 7.84 -7.01 -14.25
C SER A 66 6.52 -6.26 -14.10
N VAL A 67 5.49 -6.99 -13.68
CA VAL A 67 4.14 -6.48 -13.46
C VAL A 67 3.64 -7.01 -12.12
N GLU A 68 2.98 -6.16 -11.33
CA GLU A 68 2.30 -6.62 -10.13
C GLU A 68 1.17 -7.60 -10.53
N GLY A 69 1.20 -8.81 -9.97
CA GLY A 69 0.22 -9.85 -10.30
C GLY A 69 -1.15 -9.53 -9.71
N PHE A 70 -1.33 -9.79 -8.44
CA PHE A 70 -2.55 -9.51 -7.68
C PHE A 70 -2.34 -8.43 -6.61
N GLY A 71 -1.11 -8.33 -6.09
CA GLY A 71 -0.80 -7.41 -4.99
C GLY A 71 -1.23 -7.96 -3.62
N ILE A 72 -0.74 -9.14 -3.25
CA ILE A 72 -1.03 -9.77 -1.95
C ILE A 72 -0.79 -8.79 -0.79
N ALA A 73 0.20 -7.92 -0.89
CA ALA A 73 0.53 -6.92 0.11
C ALA A 73 -0.63 -5.94 0.39
N TYR A 74 -1.45 -5.61 -0.61
CA TYR A 74 -2.66 -4.80 -0.40
C TYR A 74 -3.70 -5.55 0.43
N ALA A 75 -3.89 -6.85 0.14
CA ALA A 75 -4.79 -7.69 0.93
C ALA A 75 -4.28 -7.89 2.36
N GLU A 76 -2.97 -8.04 2.55
CA GLU A 76 -2.35 -8.08 3.88
C GLU A 76 -2.62 -6.79 4.68
N ALA A 77 -2.44 -5.62 4.07
CA ALA A 77 -2.74 -4.34 4.70
C ALA A 77 -4.24 -4.23 5.06
N ALA A 78 -5.12 -4.61 4.14
CA ALA A 78 -6.56 -4.57 4.31
C ALA A 78 -7.06 -5.42 5.49
N GLN A 79 -6.40 -6.55 5.82
CA GLN A 79 -6.73 -7.38 6.99
C GLN A 79 -6.62 -6.60 8.30
N TYR A 80 -5.70 -5.64 8.37
CA TYR A 80 -5.53 -4.75 9.53
C TYR A 80 -6.41 -3.49 9.47
N GLY A 81 -7.23 -3.34 8.41
CA GLY A 81 -8.03 -2.15 8.20
C GLY A 81 -7.20 -0.97 7.70
N ILE A 82 -6.11 -1.23 7.00
CA ILE A 82 -5.25 -0.22 6.41
C ILE A 82 -5.58 -0.11 4.91
N PRO A 83 -6.07 1.06 4.45
CA PRO A 83 -6.37 1.26 3.05
C PRO A 83 -5.08 1.40 2.25
N SER A 84 -5.13 1.06 0.97
CA SER A 84 -3.96 1.07 0.10
C SER A 84 -4.04 2.11 -1.01
N ILE A 85 -2.88 2.61 -1.41
CA ILE A 85 -2.69 3.34 -2.68
C ILE A 85 -1.89 2.42 -3.59
N GLY A 86 -2.52 1.93 -4.65
CA GLY A 86 -1.94 1.02 -5.63
C GLY A 86 -1.71 1.69 -6.97
N GLY A 87 -0.86 1.07 -7.79
CA GLY A 87 -0.65 1.49 -9.18
C GLY A 87 -1.77 1.01 -10.11
N LYS A 88 -2.03 1.76 -11.18
CA LYS A 88 -3.03 1.39 -12.19
C LYS A 88 -2.61 0.21 -13.06
N ASP A 89 -1.32 -0.10 -13.09
CA ASP A 89 -0.75 -1.15 -13.90
C ASP A 89 -0.70 -2.48 -13.11
N GLY A 90 -1.24 -3.54 -13.68
CA GLY A 90 -1.29 -4.86 -13.05
C GLY A 90 -2.54 -5.10 -12.19
N GLY A 91 -2.43 -6.03 -11.24
CA GLY A 91 -3.56 -6.59 -10.49
C GLY A 91 -4.00 -5.80 -9.26
N ALA A 92 -3.51 -4.58 -9.02
CA ALA A 92 -3.91 -3.79 -7.85
C ALA A 92 -5.43 -3.55 -7.80
N SER A 93 -6.10 -3.40 -8.95
CA SER A 93 -7.55 -3.21 -9.04
C SER A 93 -8.37 -4.42 -8.59
N ASP A 94 -7.77 -5.61 -8.49
CA ASP A 94 -8.44 -6.80 -7.97
C ASP A 94 -8.42 -6.81 -6.42
N ALA A 95 -7.41 -6.19 -5.83
CA ALA A 95 -7.21 -6.10 -4.38
C ALA A 95 -7.73 -4.78 -3.77
N ILE A 96 -7.91 -3.73 -4.58
CA ILE A 96 -8.33 -2.40 -4.17
C ILE A 96 -9.56 -1.97 -4.95
N GLU A 97 -10.67 -1.72 -4.29
CA GLU A 97 -11.84 -1.07 -4.87
C GLU A 97 -11.64 0.44 -4.80
N HIS A 98 -11.34 1.05 -5.96
CA HIS A 98 -11.01 2.48 -6.05
C HIS A 98 -12.07 3.37 -5.43
N GLU A 99 -11.65 4.37 -4.65
CA GLU A 99 -12.50 5.31 -3.90
C GLU A 99 -13.42 4.69 -2.83
N LYS A 100 -13.20 3.39 -2.51
CA LYS A 100 -13.95 2.72 -1.44
C LYS A 100 -13.03 2.06 -0.42
N THR A 101 -12.08 1.24 -0.88
CA THR A 101 -11.15 0.52 -0.01
C THR A 101 -9.72 1.05 -0.11
N GLY A 102 -9.49 1.95 -1.05
CA GLY A 102 -8.20 2.55 -1.33
C GLY A 102 -8.26 3.43 -2.57
N LEU A 103 -7.11 3.81 -3.08
CA LEU A 103 -6.97 4.58 -4.30
C LEU A 103 -6.06 3.86 -5.29
N ILE A 104 -6.39 4.00 -6.57
CA ILE A 104 -5.53 3.57 -7.69
C ILE A 104 -5.04 4.84 -8.41
N CYS A 105 -3.75 4.93 -8.64
CA CYS A 105 -3.12 6.05 -9.32
C CYS A 105 -2.08 5.58 -10.36
N ASN A 106 -1.61 6.49 -11.18
CA ASN A 106 -0.48 6.22 -12.05
C ASN A 106 0.82 6.24 -11.25
N GLY A 107 1.47 5.08 -11.09
CA GLY A 107 2.71 4.92 -10.33
C GLY A 107 3.92 5.70 -10.88
N ASP A 108 3.88 6.09 -12.15
CA ASP A 108 4.90 6.93 -12.79
C ASP A 108 4.61 8.45 -12.65
N ASN A 109 3.50 8.84 -12.02
CA ASN A 109 3.09 10.22 -11.88
C ASN A 109 3.13 10.68 -10.42
N LEU A 110 4.18 11.45 -10.07
CA LEU A 110 4.37 11.96 -8.71
C LEU A 110 3.22 12.83 -8.20
N GLU A 111 2.57 13.60 -9.08
CA GLU A 111 1.43 14.45 -8.70
C GLU A 111 0.20 13.60 -8.34
N GLU A 112 -0.05 12.52 -9.08
CA GLU A 112 -1.14 11.60 -8.75
C GLU A 112 -0.87 10.85 -7.44
N ILE A 113 0.36 10.40 -7.22
CA ILE A 113 0.77 9.76 -5.96
C ILE A 113 0.60 10.74 -4.80
N TYR A 114 1.12 11.96 -4.95
CA TYR A 114 0.99 13.01 -3.94
C TYR A 114 -0.47 13.31 -3.62
N SER A 115 -1.28 13.54 -4.66
CA SER A 115 -2.71 13.87 -4.51
C SER A 115 -3.48 12.73 -3.83
N SER A 116 -3.16 11.49 -4.16
CA SER A 116 -3.76 10.30 -3.54
C SER A 116 -3.44 10.22 -2.05
N ILE A 117 -2.17 10.40 -1.67
CA ILE A 117 -1.77 10.38 -0.26
C ILE A 117 -2.42 11.54 0.49
N ASN A 118 -2.38 12.76 -0.06
CA ASN A 118 -2.95 13.94 0.57
C ASN A 118 -4.47 13.78 0.77
N SER A 119 -5.20 13.30 -0.23
CA SER A 119 -6.65 13.10 -0.13
C SER A 119 -7.03 12.05 0.92
N MET A 120 -6.21 11.01 1.11
CA MET A 120 -6.40 10.01 2.15
C MET A 120 -6.18 10.58 3.56
N LEU A 121 -5.15 11.41 3.72
CA LEU A 121 -4.79 12.04 5.00
C LEU A 121 -5.78 13.15 5.37
N GLU A 122 -6.27 13.90 4.36
CA GLU A 122 -7.23 14.97 4.54
C GLU A 122 -8.52 14.42 5.16
N ASN A 123 -9.01 15.09 6.23
CA ASN A 123 -10.18 14.66 6.98
C ASN A 123 -10.14 13.20 7.48
N LYS A 124 -8.94 12.58 7.51
CA LYS A 124 -8.73 11.21 7.94
C LYS A 124 -9.56 10.18 7.16
N LYS A 125 -9.73 10.40 5.85
CA LYS A 125 -10.48 9.47 4.98
C LYS A 125 -9.95 8.02 5.04
N TYR A 126 -8.68 7.85 5.37
CA TYR A 126 -8.10 6.53 5.57
C TYR A 126 -8.83 5.68 6.60
N LEU A 127 -9.53 6.28 7.57
CA LEU A 127 -10.32 5.52 8.57
C LEU A 127 -11.53 4.84 7.94
N GLU A 128 -12.27 5.56 7.09
CA GLU A 128 -13.42 5.02 6.36
C GLU A 128 -12.98 3.96 5.36
N TYR A 129 -11.99 4.28 4.52
CA TYR A 129 -11.47 3.36 3.50
C TYR A 129 -10.86 2.12 4.13
N GLY A 130 -10.18 2.25 5.26
CA GLY A 130 -9.61 1.12 6.00
C GLY A 130 -10.68 0.17 6.55
N LYS A 131 -11.78 0.72 7.08
CA LYS A 131 -12.93 -0.09 7.49
C LYS A 131 -13.47 -0.89 6.31
N ASN A 132 -13.72 -0.23 5.20
CA ASN A 132 -14.23 -0.87 3.99
C ASN A 132 -13.25 -1.91 3.43
N ALA A 133 -11.94 -1.62 3.46
CA ALA A 133 -10.90 -2.55 3.04
C ALA A 133 -10.90 -3.83 3.86
N LYS A 134 -11.08 -3.72 5.18
CA LYS A 134 -11.16 -4.88 6.09
C LYS A 134 -12.39 -5.75 5.80
N GLU A 135 -13.52 -5.16 5.46
CA GLU A 135 -14.72 -5.90 5.05
C GLU A 135 -14.49 -6.57 3.69
N PHE A 136 -13.96 -5.83 2.73
CA PHE A 136 -13.73 -6.28 1.37
C PHE A 136 -12.76 -7.46 1.27
N VAL A 137 -11.65 -7.43 2.05
CA VAL A 137 -10.62 -8.47 1.99
C VAL A 137 -11.11 -9.84 2.46
N SER A 138 -12.21 -9.89 3.20
CA SER A 138 -12.80 -11.15 3.68
C SER A 138 -13.17 -12.11 2.55
N LYS A 139 -13.48 -11.58 1.36
CA LYS A 139 -13.79 -12.40 0.16
C LYS A 139 -12.59 -13.26 -0.29
N PHE A 140 -11.37 -12.86 0.05
CA PHE A 140 -10.14 -13.60 -0.28
C PHE A 140 -9.73 -14.62 0.78
N TYR A 141 -10.49 -14.77 1.87
CA TYR A 141 -10.21 -15.78 2.86
C TYR A 141 -10.52 -17.17 2.32
N TRP A 142 -9.67 -18.14 2.62
CA TRP A 142 -9.78 -19.51 2.12
C TRP A 142 -11.17 -20.11 2.18
N PRO A 143 -11.95 -19.99 3.28
CA PRO A 143 -13.30 -20.54 3.31
C PRO A 143 -14.20 -20.00 2.18
N ASN A 144 -14.11 -18.71 1.88
CA ASN A 144 -14.90 -18.07 0.82
C ASN A 144 -14.42 -18.48 -0.58
N ILE A 145 -13.12 -18.51 -0.77
CA ILE A 145 -12.48 -18.98 -2.01
C ILE A 145 -12.88 -20.43 -2.31
N ILE A 146 -12.86 -21.32 -1.32
CA ILE A 146 -13.27 -22.72 -1.48
C ILE A 146 -14.73 -22.84 -1.91
N GLU A 147 -15.64 -22.04 -1.34
CA GLU A 147 -17.04 -22.05 -1.75
C GLU A 147 -17.24 -21.59 -3.21
N GLU A 148 -16.46 -20.60 -3.68
CA GLU A 148 -16.49 -20.21 -5.08
C GLU A 148 -15.98 -21.33 -6.00
N TYR A 149 -14.90 -22.02 -5.65
CA TYR A 149 -14.42 -23.18 -6.41
C TYR A 149 -15.45 -24.32 -6.48
N LYS A 150 -16.15 -24.61 -5.39
CA LYS A 150 -17.21 -25.62 -5.38
C LYS A 150 -18.34 -25.31 -6.38
N LYS A 151 -18.72 -24.03 -6.50
CA LYS A 151 -19.76 -23.61 -7.47
C LYS A 151 -19.34 -23.82 -8.91
N ILE A 152 -18.04 -23.70 -9.23
CA ILE A 152 -17.51 -23.89 -10.58
C ILE A 152 -17.45 -25.40 -10.94
N LEU A 153 -17.24 -26.24 -9.93
CA LEU A 153 -17.06 -27.69 -10.10
C LEU A 153 -18.38 -28.50 -10.02
N SER A 154 -19.48 -27.85 -9.63
CA SER A 154 -20.82 -28.45 -9.56
C SER A 154 -21.61 -28.24 -10.85
#